data_193ee8405eea492dbac77b8e4a4d607b
#
_entry.id   193ee8405eea492dbac77b8e4a4d607b
#
_cell.length_a   1.000
_cell.length_b   1.000
_cell.length_c   1.000
_cell.angle_alpha   90.00
_cell.angle_beta   90.00
_cell.angle_gamma   90.00
#
_symmetry.space_group_name_H-M   'P 1'
#
loop_
_entity.id
_entity.type
_entity.pdbx_description
1 polymer ?
#
loop_
_entity_poly.entity_id
_entity_poly.type
_entity_poly.pdbx_seq_one_letter_code
_entity_poly.pdbx_strand_id
1 'polypeptide(L)'
;MTGRQWVPWLLVGALCASGCKNDTQPAGPASDVVPSGGDGQNWYFNNPLPTPLSVTVLDLSGRPVRGVVVMWAVTSGDGSGAVNPVQSTTSALGIASTNDSLGSGTIQRVSATVSGLPSAASFTEVATAPPTSAAVTLQNFAFNPQNSVVQTGGTVTWTWNDGNAFHTLNFNANDPTPRPPDTPQQTSGSVLFTFTTVGTYPFFCLLHQAQGMTGKVTVVH
;
A
#
# COMPACT_ATOMS: atom_id res chain seq x y z
N MET A 1 -0.72 75.33 40.18
CA MET A 1 0.01 74.11 40.59
C MET A 1 -0.97 72.95 40.51
N THR A 2 -0.98 72.26 39.41
CA THR A 2 -1.99 71.29 39.09
C THR A 2 -1.35 69.87 39.05
N GLY A 3 -1.69 69.08 40.03
CA GLY A 3 -1.25 67.69 40.10
C GLY A 3 -2.07 66.79 39.20
N ARG A 4 -1.40 66.17 38.24
CA ARG A 4 -2.01 65.12 37.37
C ARG A 4 -1.96 63.76 38.07
N GLN A 5 -3.12 63.19 38.38
CA GLN A 5 -3.25 61.84 38.88
C GLN A 5 -3.19 60.87 37.71
N TRP A 6 -2.34 59.83 37.81
CA TRP A 6 -2.25 58.72 36.90
C TRP A 6 -3.15 57.60 37.43
N VAL A 7 -4.11 57.18 36.61
CA VAL A 7 -4.95 56.00 36.86
C VAL A 7 -4.31 54.81 36.13
N PRO A 8 -3.97 53.70 36.80
CA PRO A 8 -3.49 52.52 36.14
C PRO A 8 -4.67 51.71 35.54
N TRP A 9 -4.61 51.48 34.25
CA TRP A 9 -5.52 50.55 33.56
C TRP A 9 -5.14 49.11 33.91
N LEU A 10 -5.98 48.44 34.67
CA LEU A 10 -5.93 46.98 34.88
C LEU A 10 -6.38 46.29 33.61
N LEU A 11 -5.44 45.71 32.85
CA LEU A 11 -5.72 44.75 31.79
C LEU A 11 -6.12 43.42 32.42
N VAL A 12 -7.41 43.15 32.43
CA VAL A 12 -7.95 41.80 32.73
C VAL A 12 -7.69 40.96 31.55
N GLY A 13 -6.60 40.17 31.56
CA GLY A 13 -6.33 39.10 30.61
C GLY A 13 -7.27 37.97 30.82
N ALA A 14 -8.26 37.80 29.93
CA ALA A 14 -9.06 36.58 29.85
C ALA A 14 -8.18 35.42 29.34
N LEU A 15 -7.72 34.56 30.24
CA LEU A 15 -7.17 33.26 29.89
C LEU A 15 -8.31 32.42 29.31
N CYS A 16 -8.37 32.31 28.00
CA CYS A 16 -9.10 31.23 27.34
C CYS A 16 -8.37 29.92 27.65
N ALA A 17 -8.76 29.24 28.72
CA ALA A 17 -8.43 27.85 28.93
C ALA A 17 -9.15 27.03 27.84
N SER A 18 -8.47 26.80 26.72
CA SER A 18 -8.86 25.77 25.76
C SER A 18 -8.70 24.41 26.45
N GLY A 19 -9.70 24.01 27.21
CA GLY A 19 -9.77 22.69 27.79
C GLY A 19 -9.78 21.68 26.65
N CYS A 20 -8.69 20.94 26.47
CA CYS A 20 -8.73 19.65 25.77
C CYS A 20 -9.78 18.80 26.50
N LYS A 21 -10.99 18.71 25.95
CA LYS A 21 -11.95 17.72 26.39
C LYS A 21 -11.35 16.36 26.02
N ASN A 22 -10.73 15.69 27.00
CA ASN A 22 -10.57 14.25 26.91
C ASN A 22 -12.00 13.68 26.89
N ASP A 23 -12.50 13.43 25.68
CA ASP A 23 -13.81 12.82 25.49
C ASP A 23 -13.68 11.33 25.85
N THR A 24 -13.76 11.03 27.13
CA THR A 24 -13.72 9.67 27.70
C THR A 24 -15.08 8.97 27.62
N GLN A 25 -16.07 9.61 27.00
CA GLN A 25 -17.38 8.99 26.87
C GLN A 25 -17.31 7.82 25.89
N PRO A 26 -17.82 6.62 26.25
CA PRO A 26 -17.90 5.50 25.33
C PRO A 26 -18.63 5.87 24.04
N ALA A 27 -18.21 5.31 22.93
CA ALA A 27 -18.92 5.48 21.66
C ALA A 27 -20.36 4.95 21.81
N GLY A 28 -21.29 5.65 21.15
CA GLY A 28 -22.68 5.22 21.00
C GLY A 28 -22.80 4.03 20.02
N PRO A 29 -24.05 3.63 19.69
CA PRO A 29 -24.27 2.63 18.65
C PRO A 29 -23.72 3.11 17.29
N ALA A 30 -23.32 2.17 16.44
CA ALA A 30 -22.87 2.47 15.08
C ALA A 30 -23.97 3.20 14.30
N SER A 31 -23.58 4.24 13.58
CA SER A 31 -24.48 5.06 12.75
C SER A 31 -23.99 5.25 11.33
N ASP A 32 -22.67 5.09 11.10
CA ASP A 32 -22.07 5.25 9.78
C ASP A 32 -20.89 4.31 9.58
N VAL A 33 -20.61 3.96 8.32
CA VAL A 33 -19.46 3.19 7.88
C VAL A 33 -18.80 3.90 6.70
N VAL A 34 -17.54 4.31 6.86
CA VAL A 34 -16.82 5.13 5.88
C VAL A 34 -15.51 4.47 5.44
N PRO A 35 -15.13 4.54 4.16
CA PRO A 35 -13.81 4.10 3.71
C PRO A 35 -12.71 4.83 4.48
N SER A 36 -11.69 4.11 4.92
CA SER A 36 -10.57 4.67 5.67
C SER A 36 -9.19 4.28 5.11
N GLY A 37 -9.15 3.39 4.12
CA GLY A 37 -7.92 3.05 3.42
C GLY A 37 -8.13 2.03 2.31
N GLY A 38 -7.22 2.02 1.35
CA GLY A 38 -7.14 1.03 0.29
C GLY A 38 -8.04 1.26 -0.93
N ASP A 39 -8.86 2.32 -0.97
CA ASP A 39 -9.70 2.64 -2.12
C ASP A 39 -8.89 3.22 -3.29
N GLY A 40 -9.36 2.99 -4.52
CA GLY A 40 -8.81 3.60 -5.74
C GLY A 40 -7.47 3.00 -6.18
N GLN A 41 -7.15 1.76 -5.80
CA GLN A 41 -5.92 1.12 -6.23
C GLN A 41 -5.99 0.71 -7.69
N ASN A 42 -4.85 0.82 -8.37
CA ASN A 42 -4.63 0.28 -9.70
C ASN A 42 -3.60 -0.84 -9.60
N TRP A 43 -3.98 -2.05 -9.95
CA TRP A 43 -3.13 -3.23 -9.83
C TRP A 43 -3.37 -4.22 -10.99
N TYR A 44 -2.83 -5.43 -10.88
CA TYR A 44 -2.86 -6.42 -11.96
C TYR A 44 -3.95 -7.45 -11.76
N PHE A 45 -4.54 -7.93 -12.88
CA PHE A 45 -5.54 -9.00 -12.90
C PHE A 45 -5.11 -10.21 -12.07
N ASN A 46 -6.08 -10.85 -11.41
CA ASN A 46 -5.89 -12.08 -10.64
C ASN A 46 -4.84 -12.00 -9.51
N ASN A 47 -4.55 -10.79 -9.03
CA ASN A 47 -3.57 -10.57 -7.97
C ASN A 47 -4.20 -9.85 -6.76
N PRO A 48 -3.73 -10.15 -5.54
CA PRO A 48 -4.14 -9.41 -4.36
C PRO A 48 -3.65 -7.97 -4.44
N LEU A 49 -4.50 -7.04 -4.00
CA LEU A 49 -4.12 -5.63 -3.90
C LEU A 49 -2.94 -5.42 -2.94
N PRO A 50 -2.06 -4.46 -3.22
CA PRO A 50 -0.92 -4.15 -2.35
C PRO A 50 -1.33 -3.67 -0.95
N THR A 51 -2.49 -3.01 -0.84
CA THR A 51 -2.99 -2.43 0.41
C THR A 51 -4.37 -2.99 0.72
N PRO A 52 -4.62 -3.51 1.93
CA PRO A 52 -5.96 -3.95 2.33
C PRO A 52 -6.98 -2.81 2.26
N LEU A 53 -8.22 -3.16 1.93
CA LEU A 53 -9.36 -2.26 2.06
C LEU A 53 -9.72 -2.12 3.53
N SER A 54 -10.03 -0.92 3.97
CA SER A 54 -10.41 -0.66 5.36
C SER A 54 -11.52 0.37 5.48
N VAL A 55 -12.36 0.18 6.49
CA VAL A 55 -13.42 1.12 6.88
C VAL A 55 -13.27 1.52 8.33
N THR A 56 -13.77 2.70 8.66
CA THR A 56 -14.02 3.10 10.05
C THR A 56 -15.53 3.16 10.30
N VAL A 57 -15.97 2.52 11.38
CA VAL A 57 -17.36 2.58 11.83
C VAL A 57 -17.47 3.65 12.91
N LEU A 58 -18.42 4.55 12.74
CA LEU A 58 -18.60 5.74 13.59
C LEU A 58 -20.00 5.75 14.25
N ASP A 59 -20.09 6.39 15.41
CA ASP A 59 -21.38 6.77 16.03
C ASP A 59 -21.87 8.12 15.49
N LEU A 60 -23.05 8.55 15.91
CA LEU A 60 -23.65 9.84 15.51
C LEU A 60 -22.81 11.06 15.88
N SER A 61 -21.86 10.93 16.81
CA SER A 61 -20.94 11.99 17.21
C SER A 61 -19.59 11.93 16.46
N GLY A 62 -19.46 11.00 15.48
CA GLY A 62 -18.21 10.78 14.73
C GLY A 62 -17.14 10.03 15.53
N ARG A 63 -17.48 9.37 16.62
CA ARG A 63 -16.53 8.57 17.42
C ARG A 63 -16.43 7.15 16.90
N PRO A 64 -15.21 6.57 16.87
CA PRO A 64 -14.98 5.20 16.43
C PRO A 64 -15.71 4.18 17.31
N VAL A 65 -16.42 3.24 16.69
CA VAL A 65 -17.17 2.17 17.39
C VAL A 65 -16.43 0.85 17.25
N ARG A 66 -15.96 0.29 18.37
CA ARG A 66 -15.30 -1.01 18.44
C ARG A 66 -16.28 -2.18 18.45
N GLY A 67 -15.83 -3.35 17.99
CA GLY A 67 -16.59 -4.60 18.14
C GLY A 67 -17.74 -4.75 17.16
N VAL A 68 -17.84 -3.89 16.16
CA VAL A 68 -18.86 -3.94 15.10
C VAL A 68 -18.41 -4.92 14.02
N VAL A 69 -19.31 -5.82 13.62
CA VAL A 69 -19.09 -6.74 12.51
C VAL A 69 -19.34 -6.03 11.19
N VAL A 70 -18.34 -6.07 10.30
CA VAL A 70 -18.40 -5.54 8.94
C VAL A 70 -18.39 -6.73 7.97
N MET A 71 -19.35 -6.76 7.04
CA MET A 71 -19.43 -7.74 5.96
C MET A 71 -18.88 -7.14 4.69
N TRP A 72 -18.02 -7.90 4.00
CA TRP A 72 -17.35 -7.50 2.76
C TRP A 72 -17.85 -8.35 1.60
N ALA A 73 -18.11 -7.71 0.48
CA ALA A 73 -18.56 -8.40 -0.73
C ALA A 73 -18.06 -7.70 -1.99
N VAL A 74 -17.62 -8.49 -2.98
CA VAL A 74 -17.43 -8.02 -4.35
C VAL A 74 -18.82 -7.81 -4.96
N THR A 75 -19.12 -6.60 -5.40
CA THR A 75 -20.46 -6.19 -5.90
C THR A 75 -20.50 -6.00 -7.41
N SER A 76 -19.36 -5.83 -8.06
CA SER A 76 -19.24 -5.81 -9.52
C SER A 76 -17.83 -6.21 -9.95
N GLY A 77 -17.73 -6.66 -11.18
CA GLY A 77 -16.53 -7.23 -11.81
C GLY A 77 -16.98 -8.36 -12.71
N ASP A 78 -16.04 -9.22 -13.08
CA ASP A 78 -16.31 -10.44 -13.87
C ASP A 78 -16.68 -11.67 -13.02
N GLY A 79 -16.79 -11.49 -11.70
CA GLY A 79 -17.11 -12.55 -10.74
C GLY A 79 -15.92 -13.40 -10.29
N SER A 80 -14.71 -13.14 -10.79
CA SER A 80 -13.51 -13.90 -10.39
C SER A 80 -12.74 -13.27 -9.23
N GLY A 81 -13.03 -12.00 -8.86
CA GLY A 81 -12.43 -11.33 -7.72
C GLY A 81 -12.97 -11.83 -6.37
N ALA A 82 -12.19 -11.66 -5.32
CA ALA A 82 -12.56 -12.15 -3.98
C ALA A 82 -12.00 -11.28 -2.86
N VAL A 83 -12.77 -11.18 -1.77
CA VAL A 83 -12.33 -10.56 -0.51
C VAL A 83 -12.07 -11.64 0.55
N ASN A 84 -11.04 -11.45 1.36
CA ASN A 84 -10.71 -12.36 2.45
C ASN A 84 -10.07 -11.61 3.64
N PRO A 85 -10.66 -11.64 4.85
CA PRO A 85 -11.91 -12.32 5.21
C PRO A 85 -13.16 -11.63 4.63
N VAL A 86 -14.24 -12.37 4.40
CA VAL A 86 -15.56 -11.83 4.00
C VAL A 86 -16.28 -11.13 5.16
N GLN A 87 -15.76 -11.24 6.38
CA GLN A 87 -16.26 -10.60 7.58
C GLN A 87 -15.10 -10.24 8.51
N SER A 88 -15.08 -9.03 9.02
CA SER A 88 -14.11 -8.61 10.02
C SER A 88 -14.78 -7.74 11.10
N THR A 89 -14.13 -7.61 12.25
CA THR A 89 -14.68 -6.89 13.41
C THR A 89 -13.84 -5.65 13.70
N THR A 90 -14.48 -4.53 13.97
CA THR A 90 -13.78 -3.27 14.23
C THR A 90 -12.90 -3.33 15.48
N SER A 91 -11.70 -2.82 15.37
CA SER A 91 -10.70 -2.64 16.42
C SER A 91 -11.14 -1.57 17.46
N ALA A 92 -10.29 -1.31 18.44
CA ALA A 92 -10.49 -0.19 19.39
C ALA A 92 -10.54 1.19 18.69
N LEU A 93 -9.97 1.31 17.50
CA LEU A 93 -10.01 2.52 16.66
C LEU A 93 -11.21 2.53 15.70
N GLY A 94 -12.16 1.60 15.84
CA GLY A 94 -13.31 1.49 14.96
C GLY A 94 -13.00 0.97 13.57
N ILE A 95 -11.78 0.44 13.31
CA ILE A 95 -11.31 0.03 11.99
C ILE A 95 -11.51 -1.47 11.79
N ALA A 96 -12.11 -1.84 10.66
CA ALA A 96 -12.16 -3.20 10.12
C ALA A 96 -11.54 -3.23 8.73
N SER A 97 -10.93 -4.35 8.34
CA SER A 97 -10.25 -4.49 7.06
C SER A 97 -10.43 -5.87 6.43
N THR A 98 -10.21 -5.93 5.11
CA THR A 98 -10.14 -7.15 4.30
C THR A 98 -9.06 -7.02 3.24
N ASN A 99 -8.48 -8.14 2.81
CA ASN A 99 -7.68 -8.18 1.59
C ASN A 99 -8.62 -8.38 0.41
N ASP A 100 -8.36 -7.68 -0.68
CA ASP A 100 -9.08 -7.84 -1.94
C ASP A 100 -8.14 -8.40 -2.99
N SER A 101 -8.59 -9.39 -3.75
CA SER A 101 -7.92 -9.95 -4.92
C SER A 101 -8.74 -9.59 -6.15
N LEU A 102 -8.11 -8.91 -7.09
CA LEU A 102 -8.76 -8.51 -8.34
C LEU A 102 -9.10 -9.72 -9.19
N GLY A 103 -10.24 -9.65 -9.86
CA GLY A 103 -10.61 -10.57 -10.91
C GLY A 103 -9.95 -10.24 -12.25
N SER A 104 -10.45 -10.81 -13.35
CA SER A 104 -10.02 -10.54 -14.72
C SER A 104 -10.76 -9.35 -15.38
N GLY A 105 -11.75 -8.77 -14.71
CA GLY A 105 -12.43 -7.55 -15.16
C GLY A 105 -11.63 -6.28 -14.88
N THR A 106 -11.76 -5.27 -15.74
CA THR A 106 -10.99 -4.02 -15.63
C THR A 106 -11.36 -3.15 -14.44
N ILE A 107 -12.55 -3.32 -13.90
CA ILE A 107 -13.02 -2.59 -12.71
C ILE A 107 -13.66 -3.58 -11.75
N GLN A 108 -13.23 -3.57 -10.50
CA GLN A 108 -13.86 -4.30 -9.42
C GLN A 108 -14.42 -3.34 -8.38
N ARG A 109 -15.61 -3.62 -7.86
CA ARG A 109 -16.20 -2.89 -6.74
C ARG A 109 -16.41 -3.80 -5.57
N VAL A 110 -16.05 -3.30 -4.38
CA VAL A 110 -16.25 -3.98 -3.11
C VAL A 110 -17.13 -3.11 -2.22
N SER A 111 -18.08 -3.74 -1.53
CA SER A 111 -18.88 -3.08 -0.50
C SER A 111 -18.52 -3.58 0.89
N ALA A 112 -18.56 -2.67 1.87
CA ALA A 112 -18.51 -2.98 3.28
C ALA A 112 -19.83 -2.55 3.92
N THR A 113 -20.53 -3.50 4.55
CA THR A 113 -21.85 -3.28 5.16
C THR A 113 -21.82 -3.61 6.64
N VAL A 114 -22.62 -2.88 7.40
CA VAL A 114 -22.87 -3.14 8.82
C VAL A 114 -24.37 -3.38 9.01
N SER A 115 -24.72 -4.46 9.69
CA SER A 115 -26.14 -4.78 9.94
C SER A 115 -26.83 -3.65 10.67
N GLY A 116 -27.99 -3.25 10.16
CA GLY A 116 -28.81 -2.15 10.71
C GLY A 116 -28.43 -0.75 10.23
N LEU A 117 -27.36 -0.58 9.46
CA LEU A 117 -27.05 0.69 8.80
C LEU A 117 -27.65 0.74 7.39
N PRO A 118 -28.22 1.89 6.97
CA PRO A 118 -28.81 2.04 5.63
C PRO A 118 -27.74 2.22 4.53
N SER A 119 -26.53 2.64 4.90
CA SER A 119 -25.44 2.96 3.96
C SER A 119 -24.38 1.87 4.01
N ALA A 120 -23.74 1.63 2.86
CA ALA A 120 -22.55 0.82 2.71
C ALA A 120 -21.36 1.69 2.31
N ALA A 121 -20.16 1.39 2.78
CA ALA A 121 -18.95 1.92 2.20
C ALA A 121 -18.66 1.18 0.88
N SER A 122 -18.21 1.90 -0.13
CA SER A 122 -17.90 1.34 -1.46
C SER A 122 -16.47 1.67 -1.84
N PHE A 123 -15.80 0.70 -2.46
CA PHE A 123 -14.44 0.79 -3.00
C PHE A 123 -14.50 0.50 -4.49
N THR A 124 -13.62 1.15 -5.26
CA THR A 124 -13.53 0.94 -6.71
C THR A 124 -12.08 0.79 -7.12
N GLU A 125 -11.73 -0.40 -7.61
CA GLU A 125 -10.38 -0.78 -7.96
C GLU A 125 -10.28 -0.96 -9.48
N VAL A 126 -9.11 -0.65 -10.03
CA VAL A 126 -8.82 -0.80 -11.46
C VAL A 126 -7.81 -1.91 -11.66
N ALA A 127 -8.12 -2.85 -12.54
CA ALA A 127 -7.25 -3.94 -12.90
C ALA A 127 -6.69 -3.78 -14.32
N THR A 128 -5.41 -4.06 -14.49
CA THR A 128 -4.69 -4.01 -15.76
C THR A 128 -3.90 -5.29 -16.00
N ALA A 129 -3.53 -5.56 -17.25
CA ALA A 129 -2.65 -6.68 -17.56
C ALA A 129 -1.25 -6.43 -16.96
N PRO A 130 -0.64 -7.41 -16.29
CA PRO A 130 0.73 -7.28 -15.85
C PRO A 130 1.70 -7.24 -17.03
N PRO A 131 2.85 -6.56 -16.90
CA PRO A 131 3.86 -6.50 -17.96
C PRO A 131 4.43 -7.88 -18.29
N THR A 132 4.60 -8.17 -19.59
CA THR A 132 5.26 -9.40 -20.06
C THR A 132 6.79 -9.29 -20.02
N SER A 133 7.33 -8.07 -19.97
CA SER A 133 8.77 -7.82 -19.90
C SER A 133 9.08 -6.53 -19.15
N ALA A 134 10.30 -6.46 -18.63
CA ALA A 134 10.88 -5.25 -18.05
C ALA A 134 12.35 -5.12 -18.41
N ALA A 135 12.87 -3.89 -18.34
CA ALA A 135 14.28 -3.59 -18.54
C ALA A 135 14.84 -2.85 -17.34
N VAL A 136 16.05 -3.21 -16.93
CA VAL A 136 16.80 -2.59 -15.83
C VAL A 136 18.19 -2.23 -16.33
N THR A 137 18.60 -0.99 -16.14
CA THR A 137 19.95 -0.53 -16.49
C THR A 137 20.80 -0.43 -15.24
N LEU A 138 22.03 -0.93 -15.30
CA LEU A 138 23.04 -0.78 -14.26
C LEU A 138 23.92 0.41 -14.63
N GLN A 139 23.82 1.50 -13.89
CA GLN A 139 24.60 2.72 -14.08
C GLN A 139 24.66 3.56 -12.80
N ASN A 140 25.76 4.33 -12.65
CA ASN A 140 25.93 5.23 -11.51
C ASN A 140 25.72 4.52 -10.15
N PHE A 141 26.23 3.29 -10.01
CA PHE A 141 26.09 2.44 -8.83
C PHE A 141 24.64 2.18 -8.41
N ALA A 142 23.71 2.15 -9.38
CA ALA A 142 22.30 1.90 -9.16
C ALA A 142 21.72 0.95 -10.22
N PHE A 143 20.64 0.26 -9.84
CA PHE A 143 19.72 -0.38 -10.78
C PHE A 143 18.59 0.60 -11.11
N ASN A 144 18.30 0.79 -12.38
CA ASN A 144 17.26 1.72 -12.82
C ASN A 144 16.31 1.06 -13.85
N PRO A 145 15.03 0.85 -13.53
CA PRO A 145 14.42 1.07 -12.21
C PRO A 145 14.90 0.06 -11.15
N GLN A 146 14.84 0.45 -9.89
CA GLN A 146 15.13 -0.47 -8.76
C GLN A 146 14.08 -1.57 -8.61
N ASN A 147 12.83 -1.25 -8.93
CA ASN A 147 11.70 -2.17 -8.78
C ASN A 147 11.05 -2.39 -10.14
N SER A 148 10.88 -3.65 -10.50
CA SER A 148 10.21 -4.08 -11.72
C SER A 148 9.10 -5.07 -11.40
N VAL A 149 8.05 -5.09 -12.22
CA VAL A 149 6.98 -6.07 -12.13
C VAL A 149 6.88 -6.76 -13.48
N VAL A 150 6.72 -8.08 -13.47
CA VAL A 150 6.40 -8.88 -14.66
C VAL A 150 5.39 -9.97 -14.30
N GLN A 151 4.63 -10.44 -15.29
CA GLN A 151 3.79 -11.62 -15.11
C GLN A 151 4.60 -12.91 -14.99
N THR A 152 3.98 -13.97 -14.50
CA THR A 152 4.54 -15.33 -14.58
C THR A 152 4.87 -15.69 -16.03
N GLY A 153 6.08 -16.17 -16.27
CA GLY A 153 6.62 -16.40 -17.62
C GLY A 153 7.20 -15.14 -18.28
N GLY A 154 7.09 -14.00 -17.65
CA GLY A 154 7.66 -12.74 -18.11
C GLY A 154 9.17 -12.68 -17.98
N THR A 155 9.77 -11.74 -18.69
CA THR A 155 11.23 -11.59 -18.77
C THR A 155 11.71 -10.25 -18.24
N VAL A 156 12.90 -10.24 -17.66
CA VAL A 156 13.60 -9.00 -17.32
C VAL A 156 14.97 -9.02 -17.98
N THR A 157 15.34 -7.90 -18.60
CA THR A 157 16.65 -7.70 -19.20
C THR A 157 17.43 -6.70 -18.35
N TRP A 158 18.61 -7.09 -17.86
CA TRP A 158 19.57 -6.20 -17.23
C TRP A 158 20.66 -5.82 -18.22
N THR A 159 20.95 -4.52 -18.32
CA THR A 159 21.98 -3.98 -19.22
C THR A 159 23.00 -3.18 -18.42
N TRP A 160 24.26 -3.55 -18.53
CA TRP A 160 25.39 -2.82 -17.95
C TRP A 160 25.72 -1.61 -18.82
N ASN A 161 25.59 -0.43 -18.25
CA ASN A 161 25.79 0.85 -18.94
C ASN A 161 26.57 1.87 -18.08
N ASP A 162 27.56 1.39 -17.34
CA ASP A 162 28.35 2.22 -16.42
C ASP A 162 29.83 2.36 -16.87
N GLY A 163 30.07 2.19 -18.16
CA GLY A 163 31.39 2.41 -18.77
C GLY A 163 32.46 1.50 -18.18
N ASN A 164 33.22 1.97 -17.20
CA ASN A 164 34.36 1.25 -16.61
C ASN A 164 34.06 0.67 -15.20
N ALA A 165 32.90 0.95 -14.61
CA ALA A 165 32.58 0.39 -13.31
C ALA A 165 32.08 -1.06 -13.42
N PHE A 166 32.66 -1.93 -12.60
CA PHE A 166 32.26 -3.33 -12.55
C PHE A 166 31.02 -3.50 -11.67
N HIS A 167 30.03 -4.22 -12.17
CA HIS A 167 28.84 -4.61 -11.43
C HIS A 167 28.55 -6.09 -11.60
N THR A 168 27.88 -6.65 -10.58
CA THR A 168 27.29 -8.00 -10.61
C THR A 168 25.79 -7.90 -10.47
N LEU A 169 25.09 -8.94 -10.87
CA LEU A 169 23.68 -9.16 -10.55
C LEU A 169 23.58 -10.46 -9.74
N ASN A 170 23.17 -10.35 -8.49
CA ASN A 170 23.05 -11.45 -7.56
C ASN A 170 21.64 -11.51 -7.00
N PHE A 171 21.16 -12.71 -6.69
CA PHE A 171 19.85 -12.98 -6.11
C PHE A 171 19.99 -13.67 -4.75
N ASN A 172 18.99 -13.53 -3.87
CA ASN A 172 19.04 -14.16 -2.57
C ASN A 172 18.80 -15.68 -2.67
N ALA A 173 19.44 -16.44 -1.79
CA ALA A 173 19.30 -17.89 -1.77
C ALA A 173 17.87 -18.37 -1.43
N ASN A 174 17.11 -17.54 -0.73
CA ASN A 174 15.73 -17.84 -0.29
C ASN A 174 14.66 -17.33 -1.27
N ASP A 175 15.05 -16.84 -2.44
CA ASP A 175 14.10 -16.40 -3.47
C ASP A 175 13.28 -17.60 -3.98
N PRO A 176 12.09 -17.34 -4.57
CA PRO A 176 11.30 -18.43 -5.18
C PRO A 176 12.11 -19.20 -6.24
N THR A 177 11.92 -20.51 -6.29
CA THR A 177 12.63 -21.38 -7.24
C THR A 177 11.76 -21.77 -8.44
N PRO A 178 12.34 -21.83 -9.67
CA PRO A 178 13.74 -21.55 -9.98
C PRO A 178 14.05 -20.06 -9.92
N ARG A 179 15.20 -19.72 -9.33
CA ARG A 179 15.74 -18.34 -9.36
C ARG A 179 16.78 -18.18 -10.46
N PRO A 180 16.97 -16.96 -11.00
CA PRO A 180 18.06 -16.71 -11.95
C PRO A 180 19.44 -16.96 -11.31
N PRO A 181 20.44 -17.39 -12.10
CA PRO A 181 21.81 -17.52 -11.62
C PRO A 181 22.44 -16.15 -11.39
N ASP A 182 23.41 -16.10 -10.50
CA ASP A 182 24.25 -14.93 -10.29
C ASP A 182 25.16 -14.68 -11.52
N THR A 183 25.48 -13.41 -11.80
CA THR A 183 26.35 -13.06 -12.91
C THR A 183 27.78 -12.77 -12.44
N PRO A 184 28.80 -13.00 -13.30
CA PRO A 184 30.13 -12.50 -13.02
C PRO A 184 30.17 -10.96 -13.05
N GLN A 185 31.31 -10.41 -12.61
CA GLN A 185 31.60 -8.98 -12.74
C GLN A 185 31.74 -8.59 -14.22
N GLN A 186 31.05 -7.53 -14.63
CA GLN A 186 31.16 -7.00 -16.01
C GLN A 186 30.88 -5.49 -16.04
N THR A 187 31.31 -4.81 -17.09
CA THR A 187 31.15 -3.37 -17.27
C THR A 187 30.19 -3.04 -18.42
N SER A 188 29.88 -4.03 -19.26
CA SER A 188 29.03 -3.87 -20.45
C SER A 188 28.32 -5.18 -20.79
N GLY A 189 27.37 -5.14 -21.72
CA GLY A 189 26.57 -6.28 -22.14
C GLY A 189 25.20 -6.32 -21.46
N SER A 190 24.47 -7.40 -21.70
CA SER A 190 23.15 -7.62 -21.13
C SER A 190 22.89 -9.09 -20.83
N VAL A 191 22.00 -9.35 -19.89
CA VAL A 191 21.46 -10.68 -19.60
C VAL A 191 19.95 -10.60 -19.51
N LEU A 192 19.27 -11.65 -19.95
CA LEU A 192 17.84 -11.81 -19.90
C LEU A 192 17.50 -13.03 -19.04
N PHE A 193 16.61 -12.87 -18.09
CA PHE A 193 16.07 -13.97 -17.30
C PHE A 193 14.55 -14.03 -17.40
N THR A 194 14.00 -15.26 -17.40
CA THR A 194 12.56 -15.54 -17.36
C THR A 194 12.16 -15.95 -15.95
N PHE A 195 11.05 -15.41 -15.46
CA PHE A 195 10.54 -15.67 -14.12
C PHE A 195 9.26 -16.50 -14.20
N THR A 196 9.30 -17.74 -13.75
CA THR A 196 8.19 -18.71 -13.89
C THR A 196 7.40 -18.92 -12.60
N THR A 197 7.85 -18.40 -11.48
CA THR A 197 7.20 -18.56 -10.17
C THR A 197 6.82 -17.21 -9.59
N VAL A 198 5.57 -17.07 -9.15
CA VAL A 198 5.08 -15.87 -8.46
C VAL A 198 5.87 -15.62 -7.19
N GLY A 199 6.20 -14.36 -6.93
CA GLY A 199 6.90 -13.95 -5.74
C GLY A 199 7.79 -12.72 -5.94
N THR A 200 8.58 -12.42 -4.93
CA THR A 200 9.52 -11.30 -4.96
C THR A 200 10.94 -11.86 -5.00
N TYR A 201 11.73 -11.33 -5.92
CA TYR A 201 13.13 -11.67 -6.18
C TYR A 201 13.99 -10.43 -5.92
N PRO A 202 14.44 -10.19 -4.67
CA PRO A 202 15.40 -9.15 -4.39
C PRO A 202 16.73 -9.44 -5.08
N PHE A 203 17.33 -8.41 -5.68
CA PHE A 203 18.64 -8.50 -6.31
C PHE A 203 19.57 -7.38 -5.85
N PHE A 204 20.87 -7.60 -5.98
CA PHE A 204 21.88 -6.66 -5.52
C PHE A 204 23.18 -6.78 -6.33
N CYS A 205 23.99 -5.74 -6.30
CA CYS A 205 25.37 -5.79 -6.75
C CYS A 205 26.28 -6.15 -5.58
N LEU A 206 27.00 -7.25 -5.65
CA LEU A 206 27.89 -7.71 -4.56
C LEU A 206 28.96 -6.67 -4.20
N LEU A 207 29.41 -5.89 -5.18
CA LEU A 207 30.46 -4.88 -4.99
C LEU A 207 29.93 -3.59 -4.35
N HIS A 208 28.64 -3.28 -4.54
CA HIS A 208 28.07 -1.97 -4.20
C HIS A 208 26.79 -2.09 -3.34
N GLN A 209 26.51 -3.26 -2.76
CA GLN A 209 25.36 -3.46 -1.90
C GLN A 209 25.39 -2.52 -0.67
N ALA A 210 26.58 -2.31 -0.10
CA ALA A 210 26.78 -1.41 1.04
C ALA A 210 26.47 0.06 0.72
N GLN A 211 26.54 0.44 -0.56
CA GLN A 211 26.17 1.76 -1.08
C GLN A 211 24.68 1.84 -1.48
N GLY A 212 23.90 0.78 -1.26
CA GLY A 212 22.49 0.73 -1.58
C GLY A 212 22.15 0.28 -3.01
N MET A 213 23.11 -0.31 -3.76
CA MET A 213 22.85 -0.85 -5.09
C MET A 213 22.06 -2.16 -4.98
N THR A 214 20.77 -2.04 -4.80
CA THR A 214 19.79 -3.12 -4.63
C THR A 214 18.53 -2.84 -5.44
N GLY A 215 17.73 -3.88 -5.66
CA GLY A 215 16.43 -3.78 -6.32
C GLY A 215 15.60 -5.03 -6.11
N LYS A 216 14.45 -5.12 -6.76
CA LYS A 216 13.61 -6.32 -6.76
C LYS A 216 12.81 -6.48 -8.06
N VAL A 217 12.59 -7.72 -8.43
CA VAL A 217 11.53 -8.11 -9.39
C VAL A 217 10.36 -8.67 -8.59
N THR A 218 9.16 -8.19 -8.85
CA THR A 218 7.92 -8.79 -8.36
C THR A 218 7.26 -9.52 -9.51
N VAL A 219 7.07 -10.83 -9.35
CA VAL A 219 6.38 -11.69 -10.33
C VAL A 219 4.96 -11.90 -9.86
N VAL A 220 4.00 -11.54 -10.69
CA VAL A 220 2.55 -11.61 -10.43
C VAL A 220 1.90 -12.66 -11.34
N HIS A 221 0.63 -13.01 -11.06
CA HIS A 221 -0.16 -13.95 -11.88
C HIS A 221 -0.45 -13.38 -13.25
#